data_c1131aa2f549d521282a51838f0471ee
#
_entry.id   c1131aa2f549d521282a51838f0471ee
#
_cell.length_a   1.000
_cell.length_b   1.000
_cell.length_c   1.000
_cell.angle_alpha   90.00
_cell.angle_beta   90.00
_cell.angle_gamma   90.00
#
_symmetry.space_group_name_H-M   'P 1'
#
loop_
_entity.id
_entity.type
_entity.pdbx_description
1 polymer ?
#
loop_
_entity_poly.entity_id
_entity_poly.type
_entity_poly.pdbx_seq_one_letter_code
_entity_poly.pdbx_strand_id
1 'polypeptide(L)'
;NMKEILGNKYGTPQEVPFKMKDPDTGQILLIRLRCFGEYSYHIVDPVLFYTGVVGNAADVFDRSQIDSQLKSELLNALQPAFARLSAQRIDYVELPGRTFEIADALNDVLSKRWRELRGLEIVSFGINSIKANEEDEAKIQKVQMSKTFADPSMAMGAMADSTSDSMRMAAQNE
;
A
#
# COMPACT_ATOMS: atom_id res chain seq x y z
N ASN A 1 30.77 -2.23 -2.88
CA ASN A 1 30.07 -2.29 -1.60
C ASN A 1 28.56 -2.30 -1.82
N MET A 2 27.98 -3.50 -1.96
CA MET A 2 26.53 -3.67 -2.22
C MET A 2 25.70 -3.60 -0.91
N LYS A 3 25.95 -2.56 -0.10
CA LYS A 3 25.18 -2.38 1.12
C LYS A 3 23.80 -1.85 0.81
N GLU A 4 22.83 -2.34 1.55
CA GLU A 4 21.48 -1.82 1.58
C GLU A 4 21.45 -0.40 2.14
N ILE A 5 20.77 0.49 1.45
CA ILE A 5 20.58 1.89 1.87
C ILE A 5 19.24 1.99 2.57
N LEU A 6 19.31 2.14 3.90
CA LEU A 6 18.18 2.11 4.81
C LEU A 6 17.66 3.51 5.14
N GLY A 7 16.50 3.55 5.78
CA GLY A 7 15.96 4.77 6.38
C GLY A 7 15.42 5.79 5.39
N ASN A 8 15.00 5.36 4.21
CA ASN A 8 14.39 6.25 3.21
C ASN A 8 12.91 6.39 3.51
N LYS A 9 12.51 7.54 4.02
CA LYS A 9 11.12 7.83 4.39
C LYS A 9 10.30 8.23 3.18
N TYR A 10 9.05 7.77 3.14
CA TYR A 10 8.07 8.18 2.15
C TYR A 10 6.71 8.44 2.82
N GLY A 11 5.89 9.23 2.17
CA GLY A 11 4.48 9.41 2.48
C GLY A 11 3.74 9.71 1.19
N THR A 12 2.52 9.20 1.04
CA THR A 12 1.71 9.47 -0.15
C THR A 12 1.09 10.87 -0.05
N PRO A 13 1.46 11.81 -0.94
CA PRO A 13 0.89 13.15 -0.92
C PRO A 13 -0.58 13.14 -1.34
N GLN A 14 -0.95 12.18 -2.18
CA GLN A 14 -2.32 11.95 -2.64
C GLN A 14 -2.74 10.54 -2.30
N GLU A 15 -4.05 10.31 -2.28
CA GLU A 15 -4.60 8.99 -2.05
C GLU A 15 -4.28 8.04 -3.21
N VAL A 16 -3.87 6.81 -2.90
CA VAL A 16 -3.56 5.77 -3.88
C VAL A 16 -4.77 4.87 -4.03
N PRO A 17 -5.32 4.70 -5.25
CA PRO A 17 -6.42 3.78 -5.48
C PRO A 17 -6.00 2.32 -5.27
N PHE A 18 -6.86 1.57 -4.59
CA PHE A 18 -6.70 0.14 -4.36
C PHE A 18 -8.02 -0.57 -4.61
N LYS A 19 -8.02 -1.57 -5.47
CA LYS A 19 -9.21 -2.38 -5.76
C LYS A 19 -9.26 -3.57 -4.82
N MET A 20 -10.28 -3.63 -3.98
CA MET A 20 -10.59 -4.83 -3.20
C MET A 20 -11.65 -5.65 -3.92
N LYS A 21 -11.39 -6.93 -4.10
CA LYS A 21 -12.37 -7.88 -4.61
C LYS A 21 -12.84 -8.77 -3.47
N ASP A 22 -14.13 -8.75 -3.23
CA ASP A 22 -14.75 -9.65 -2.27
C ASP A 22 -14.69 -11.09 -2.81
N PRO A 23 -14.06 -12.03 -2.11
CA PRO A 23 -13.96 -13.43 -2.57
C PRO A 23 -15.31 -14.14 -2.60
N ASP A 24 -16.28 -13.74 -1.77
CA ASP A 24 -17.57 -14.41 -1.67
C ASP A 24 -18.59 -13.92 -2.70
N THR A 25 -18.65 -12.61 -2.92
CA THR A 25 -19.65 -12.00 -3.83
C THR A 25 -19.07 -11.58 -5.18
N GLY A 26 -17.75 -11.54 -5.32
CA GLY A 26 -17.07 -11.02 -6.51
C GLY A 26 -17.17 -9.49 -6.66
N GLN A 27 -17.79 -8.82 -5.71
CA GLN A 27 -17.93 -7.35 -5.72
C GLN A 27 -16.57 -6.67 -5.63
N ILE A 28 -16.36 -5.66 -6.50
CA ILE A 28 -15.14 -4.87 -6.51
C ILE A 28 -15.42 -3.54 -5.81
N LEU A 29 -14.63 -3.24 -4.79
CA LEU A 29 -14.61 -1.95 -4.12
C LEU A 29 -13.34 -1.21 -4.48
N LEU A 30 -13.47 0.01 -4.96
CA LEU A 30 -12.36 0.91 -5.13
C LEU A 30 -12.19 1.72 -3.86
N ILE A 31 -11.08 1.53 -3.18
CA ILE A 31 -10.74 2.29 -1.96
C ILE A 31 -9.54 3.17 -2.21
N ARG A 32 -9.50 4.29 -1.51
CA ARG A 32 -8.42 5.28 -1.58
C ARG A 32 -7.59 5.18 -0.31
N LEU A 33 -6.29 4.91 -0.48
CA LEU A 33 -5.38 4.66 0.62
C LEU A 33 -4.36 5.79 0.77
N ARG A 34 -4.07 6.13 2.02
CA ARG A 34 -2.88 6.91 2.38
C ARG A 34 -1.97 6.05 3.23
N CYS A 35 -0.69 6.06 2.92
CA CYS A 35 0.30 5.34 3.70
C CYS A 35 1.60 6.13 3.82
N PHE A 36 2.35 5.81 4.86
CA PHE A 36 3.72 6.27 5.03
C PHE A 36 4.55 5.18 5.68
N GLY A 37 5.85 5.25 5.47
CA GLY A 37 6.78 4.28 6.00
C GLY A 37 8.19 4.53 5.52
N GLU A 38 8.96 3.47 5.46
CA GLU A 38 10.35 3.51 5.04
C GLU A 38 10.61 2.42 4.02
N TYR A 39 11.48 2.71 3.06
CA TYR A 39 11.94 1.73 2.08
C TYR A 39 13.47 1.66 2.08
N SER A 40 13.98 0.55 1.60
CA SER A 40 15.40 0.35 1.38
C SER A 40 15.68 -0.07 -0.04
N TYR A 41 16.84 0.29 -0.54
CA TYR A 41 17.31 -0.10 -1.84
C TYR A 41 18.80 -0.40 -1.81
N HIS A 42 19.28 -1.09 -2.83
CA HIS A 42 20.70 -1.33 -2.99
C HIS A 42 21.12 -1.12 -4.45
N ILE A 43 22.41 -0.91 -4.62
CA ILE A 43 23.01 -0.77 -5.94
C ILE A 43 23.39 -2.18 -6.42
N VAL A 44 22.71 -2.68 -7.47
CA VAL A 44 22.98 -4.00 -8.07
C VAL A 44 24.01 -3.93 -9.17
N ASP A 45 24.12 -2.79 -9.85
CA ASP A 45 25.11 -2.53 -10.88
C ASP A 45 25.82 -1.20 -10.61
N PRO A 46 26.99 -1.23 -9.93
CA PRO A 46 27.72 0.00 -9.59
C PRO A 46 28.20 0.80 -10.79
N VAL A 47 28.55 0.14 -11.89
CA VAL A 47 29.00 0.81 -13.11
C VAL A 47 27.85 1.57 -13.75
N LEU A 48 26.69 0.93 -13.86
CA LEU A 48 25.49 1.54 -14.40
C LEU A 48 24.99 2.70 -13.52
N PHE A 49 25.04 2.53 -12.20
CA PHE A 49 24.72 3.61 -11.27
C PHE A 49 25.65 4.82 -11.43
N TYR A 50 26.96 4.57 -11.51
CA TYR A 50 27.96 5.63 -11.71
C TYR A 50 27.73 6.38 -13.02
N THR A 51 27.57 5.68 -14.12
CA THR A 51 27.40 6.29 -15.45
C THR A 51 26.05 6.95 -15.62
N GLY A 52 24.98 6.36 -15.09
CA GLY A 52 23.62 6.85 -15.25
C GLY A 52 23.19 7.94 -14.27
N VAL A 53 23.81 8.00 -13.11
CA VAL A 53 23.41 8.91 -12.02
C VAL A 53 24.51 9.92 -11.67
N VAL A 54 25.73 9.43 -11.48
CA VAL A 54 26.87 10.21 -10.95
C VAL A 54 27.69 10.86 -12.06
N GLY A 55 27.66 10.34 -13.26
CA GLY A 55 28.56 10.71 -14.37
C GLY A 55 28.65 12.21 -14.74
N ASN A 56 27.69 13.00 -14.33
CA ASN A 56 27.66 14.45 -14.55
C ASN A 56 27.94 15.28 -13.28
N ALA A 57 28.26 14.63 -12.16
CA ALA A 57 28.64 15.33 -10.94
C ALA A 57 30.07 15.89 -11.03
N ALA A 58 30.29 17.16 -10.67
CA ALA A 58 31.59 17.80 -10.83
C ALA A 58 32.64 17.22 -9.90
N ASP A 59 32.46 17.21 -8.58
CA ASP A 59 33.45 16.71 -7.63
C ASP A 59 32.85 15.77 -6.58
N VAL A 60 31.64 16.00 -6.12
CA VAL A 60 30.95 15.19 -5.11
C VAL A 60 29.52 14.98 -5.52
N PHE A 61 29.09 13.71 -5.49
CA PHE A 61 27.69 13.35 -5.68
C PHE A 61 27.02 13.20 -4.32
N ASP A 62 26.06 14.07 -4.03
CA ASP A 62 25.27 13.97 -2.80
C ASP A 62 24.00 13.15 -3.07
N ARG A 63 23.72 12.21 -2.19
CA ARG A 63 22.52 11.37 -2.19
C ARG A 63 21.23 12.18 -2.31
N SER A 64 21.17 13.35 -1.69
CA SER A 64 19.99 14.24 -1.76
C SER A 64 19.60 14.60 -3.19
N GLN A 65 20.55 14.61 -4.11
CA GLN A 65 20.31 14.96 -5.52
C GLN A 65 19.42 13.93 -6.23
N ILE A 66 19.44 12.67 -5.79
CA ILE A 66 18.64 11.61 -6.39
C ILE A 66 17.47 11.17 -5.50
N ASP A 67 17.53 11.39 -4.19
CA ASP A 67 16.51 10.92 -3.25
C ASP A 67 15.10 11.38 -3.61
N SER A 68 14.93 12.64 -3.99
CA SER A 68 13.61 13.17 -4.37
C SER A 68 13.08 12.54 -5.65
N GLN A 69 13.96 12.29 -6.62
CA GLN A 69 13.59 11.64 -7.88
C GLN A 69 13.20 10.18 -7.65
N LEU A 70 13.99 9.43 -6.89
CA LEU A 70 13.69 8.04 -6.54
C LEU A 70 12.36 7.93 -5.78
N LYS A 71 12.13 8.82 -4.84
CA LYS A 71 10.89 8.88 -4.06
C LYS A 71 9.68 9.15 -4.95
N SER A 72 9.78 10.11 -5.87
CA SER A 72 8.72 10.42 -6.82
C SER A 72 8.38 9.24 -7.72
N GLU A 73 9.37 8.58 -8.28
CA GLU A 73 9.19 7.39 -9.12
C GLU A 73 8.61 6.23 -8.33
N LEU A 74 9.05 6.03 -7.09
CA LEU A 74 8.52 5.02 -6.19
C LEU A 74 7.03 5.23 -5.91
N LEU A 75 6.64 6.46 -5.58
CA LEU A 75 5.24 6.81 -5.31
C LEU A 75 4.35 6.61 -6.53
N ASN A 76 4.85 6.94 -7.73
CA ASN A 76 4.13 6.69 -8.98
C ASN A 76 3.97 5.19 -9.27
N ALA A 77 4.89 4.36 -8.82
CA ALA A 77 4.85 2.91 -8.99
C ALA A 77 3.95 2.19 -7.97
N LEU A 78 3.55 2.85 -6.88
CA LEU A 78 2.72 2.25 -5.84
C LEU A 78 1.36 1.78 -6.36
N GLN A 79 0.69 2.58 -7.17
CA GLN A 79 -0.63 2.22 -7.70
C GLN A 79 -0.59 0.92 -8.51
N PRO A 80 0.27 0.76 -9.53
CA PRO A 80 0.35 -0.50 -10.26
C PRO A 80 0.87 -1.66 -9.41
N ALA A 81 1.77 -1.43 -8.45
CA ALA A 81 2.23 -2.46 -7.52
C ALA A 81 1.09 -2.94 -6.61
N PHE A 82 0.32 -2.04 -6.04
CA PHE A 82 -0.84 -2.39 -5.24
C PHE A 82 -1.93 -3.09 -6.06
N ALA A 83 -2.10 -2.73 -7.33
CA ALA A 83 -3.02 -3.43 -8.23
C ALA A 83 -2.64 -4.90 -8.42
N ARG A 84 -1.35 -5.21 -8.51
CA ARG A 84 -0.87 -6.61 -8.58
C ARG A 84 -1.18 -7.39 -7.31
N LEU A 85 -0.99 -6.78 -6.15
CA LEU A 85 -1.30 -7.40 -4.86
C LEU A 85 -2.80 -7.61 -4.68
N SER A 86 -3.60 -6.64 -5.11
CA SER A 86 -5.06 -6.75 -5.15
C SER A 86 -5.54 -7.92 -6.03
N ALA A 87 -4.91 -8.12 -7.19
CA ALA A 87 -5.20 -9.24 -8.08
C ALA A 87 -4.89 -10.60 -7.42
N GLN A 88 -3.96 -10.65 -6.48
CA GLN A 88 -3.64 -11.82 -5.67
C GLN A 88 -4.60 -11.99 -4.46
N ARG A 89 -5.64 -11.18 -4.37
CA ARG A 89 -6.63 -11.16 -3.28
C ARG A 89 -6.05 -10.78 -1.92
N ILE A 90 -5.00 -9.99 -1.90
CA ILE A 90 -4.42 -9.42 -0.69
C ILE A 90 -5.22 -8.18 -0.32
N ASP A 91 -5.75 -8.16 0.91
CA ASP A 91 -6.48 -7.02 1.45
C ASP A 91 -5.53 -5.89 1.88
N TYR A 92 -6.01 -4.63 1.87
CA TYR A 92 -5.18 -3.49 2.25
C TYR A 92 -4.68 -3.55 3.70
N VAL A 93 -5.44 -4.18 4.61
CA VAL A 93 -5.03 -4.37 6.00
C VAL A 93 -3.86 -5.35 6.15
N GLU A 94 -3.62 -6.20 5.15
CA GLU A 94 -2.52 -7.15 5.11
C GLU A 94 -1.23 -6.53 4.55
N LEU A 95 -1.32 -5.41 3.85
CA LEU A 95 -0.17 -4.78 3.18
C LEU A 95 1.02 -4.51 4.11
N PRO A 96 0.84 -4.03 5.36
CA PRO A 96 1.96 -3.83 6.28
C PRO A 96 2.78 -5.10 6.57
N GLY A 97 2.16 -6.27 6.50
CA GLY A 97 2.82 -7.57 6.69
C GLY A 97 3.45 -8.14 5.41
N ARG A 98 3.30 -7.48 4.27
CA ARG A 98 3.74 -7.97 2.95
C ARG A 98 4.91 -7.17 2.38
N THR A 99 5.86 -6.78 3.22
CA THR A 99 6.99 -5.91 2.89
C THR A 99 7.80 -6.38 1.67
N PHE A 100 8.12 -7.66 1.61
CA PHE A 100 8.92 -8.21 0.51
C PHE A 100 8.09 -8.40 -0.78
N GLU A 101 6.83 -8.76 -0.64
CA GLU A 101 5.93 -8.92 -1.79
C GLU A 101 5.65 -7.56 -2.47
N ILE A 102 5.50 -6.50 -1.68
CA ILE A 102 5.38 -5.13 -2.19
C ILE A 102 6.68 -4.72 -2.90
N ALA A 103 7.84 -5.02 -2.30
CA ALA A 103 9.14 -4.74 -2.90
C ALA A 103 9.30 -5.44 -4.25
N ASP A 104 8.93 -6.70 -4.34
CA ASP A 104 8.97 -7.47 -5.60
C ASP A 104 8.05 -6.86 -6.66
N ALA A 105 6.83 -6.48 -6.30
CA ALA A 105 5.90 -5.82 -7.21
C ALA A 105 6.41 -4.46 -7.68
N LEU A 106 7.02 -3.68 -6.79
CA LEU A 106 7.64 -2.40 -7.13
C LEU A 106 8.84 -2.57 -8.05
N ASN A 107 9.68 -3.57 -7.81
CA ASN A 107 10.82 -3.88 -8.67
C ASN A 107 10.39 -4.23 -10.09
N ASP A 108 9.32 -5.00 -10.24
CA ASP A 108 8.76 -5.33 -11.54
C ASP A 108 8.25 -4.08 -12.28
N VAL A 109 7.58 -3.18 -11.58
CA VAL A 109 7.07 -1.93 -12.16
C VAL A 109 8.21 -0.97 -12.53
N LEU A 110 9.23 -0.88 -11.66
CA LEU A 110 10.35 0.04 -11.80
C LEU A 110 11.54 -0.53 -12.59
N SER A 111 11.48 -1.79 -13.05
CA SER A 111 12.64 -2.52 -13.60
C SER A 111 13.39 -1.74 -14.67
N LYS A 112 12.71 -1.09 -15.61
CA LYS A 112 13.35 -0.33 -16.68
C LYS A 112 14.07 0.92 -16.18
N ARG A 113 13.48 1.66 -15.24
CA ARG A 113 14.03 2.93 -14.76
C ARG A 113 15.08 2.73 -13.67
N TRP A 114 14.89 1.75 -12.81
CA TRP A 114 15.77 1.53 -11.69
C TRP A 114 16.87 0.53 -12.00
N ARG A 115 16.52 -0.69 -12.38
CA ARG A 115 17.49 -1.74 -12.61
C ARG A 115 18.28 -1.55 -13.91
N GLU A 116 17.58 -1.30 -15.01
CA GLU A 116 18.18 -1.23 -16.33
C GLU A 116 18.90 0.10 -16.59
N LEU A 117 18.39 1.23 -16.07
CA LEU A 117 18.98 2.55 -16.31
C LEU A 117 19.91 3.01 -15.19
N ARG A 118 19.64 2.63 -13.93
CA ARG A 118 20.38 3.12 -12.77
C ARG A 118 21.07 2.05 -11.96
N GLY A 119 20.82 0.78 -12.25
CA GLY A 119 21.40 -0.31 -11.49
C GLY A 119 20.96 -0.37 -10.04
N LEU A 120 19.70 0.00 -9.78
CA LEU A 120 19.08 0.02 -8.44
C LEU A 120 17.98 -1.02 -8.32
N GLU A 121 17.80 -1.52 -7.10
CA GLU A 121 16.72 -2.47 -6.78
C GLU A 121 16.20 -2.20 -5.36
N ILE A 122 14.89 -2.28 -5.18
CA ILE A 122 14.27 -2.17 -3.86
C ILE A 122 14.46 -3.49 -3.12
N VAL A 123 14.94 -3.41 -1.88
CA VAL A 123 15.12 -4.57 -1.00
C VAL A 123 13.87 -4.76 -0.15
N SER A 124 13.37 -3.69 0.47
CA SER A 124 12.19 -3.74 1.32
C SER A 124 11.35 -2.48 1.18
N PHE A 125 10.05 -2.64 1.38
CA PHE A 125 9.10 -1.54 1.41
C PHE A 125 8.20 -1.71 2.63
N GLY A 126 8.49 -0.96 3.69
CA GLY A 126 7.74 -1.01 4.93
C GLY A 126 6.59 0.00 4.95
N ILE A 127 5.49 -0.39 5.55
CA ILE A 127 4.33 0.49 5.78
C ILE A 127 4.15 0.62 7.28
N ASN A 128 4.43 1.80 7.80
CA ASN A 128 4.25 2.10 9.23
C ASN A 128 2.80 2.44 9.55
N SER A 129 2.11 3.07 8.61
CA SER A 129 0.68 3.38 8.74
C SER A 129 0.02 3.33 7.37
N ILE A 130 -1.18 2.76 7.33
CA ILE A 130 -2.03 2.72 6.16
C ILE A 130 -3.47 3.02 6.61
N LYS A 131 -4.14 3.92 5.90
CA LYS A 131 -5.53 4.30 6.18
C LYS A 131 -6.32 4.39 4.89
N ALA A 132 -7.52 3.85 4.90
CA ALA A 132 -8.50 4.10 3.85
C ALA A 132 -9.22 5.43 4.10
N ASN A 133 -9.73 6.04 3.03
CA ASN A 133 -10.62 7.20 3.13
C ASN A 133 -11.87 6.85 3.96
N GLU A 134 -12.36 7.78 4.78
CA GLU A 134 -13.50 7.54 5.70
C GLU A 134 -14.76 7.05 4.97
N GLU A 135 -15.05 7.61 3.80
CA GLU A 135 -16.18 7.17 2.97
C GLU A 135 -15.99 5.74 2.48
N ASP A 136 -14.76 5.37 2.13
CA ASP A 136 -14.42 4.03 1.66
C ASP A 136 -14.44 3.02 2.81
N GLU A 137 -14.02 3.40 4.01
CA GLU A 137 -14.17 2.57 5.23
C GLU A 137 -15.64 2.26 5.51
N ALA A 138 -16.52 3.24 5.36
CA ALA A 138 -17.95 3.04 5.50
C ALA A 138 -18.51 2.05 4.49
N LYS A 139 -18.04 2.09 3.24
CA LYS A 139 -18.40 1.11 2.19
C LYS A 139 -17.94 -0.30 2.55
N ILE A 140 -16.72 -0.45 3.05
CA ILE A 140 -16.17 -1.73 3.49
C ILE A 140 -17.02 -2.31 4.62
N GLN A 141 -17.37 -1.49 5.61
CA GLN A 141 -18.24 -1.90 6.73
C GLN A 141 -19.60 -2.36 6.26
N LYS A 142 -20.23 -1.66 5.30
CA LYS A 142 -21.50 -2.08 4.70
C LYS A 142 -21.42 -3.44 4.03
N VAL A 143 -20.36 -3.71 3.28
CA VAL A 143 -20.15 -5.00 2.63
C VAL A 143 -19.97 -6.11 3.65
N GLN A 144 -19.21 -5.87 4.71
CA GLN A 144 -19.03 -6.83 5.81
C GLN A 144 -20.34 -7.10 6.54
N MET A 145 -21.15 -6.08 6.79
CA MET A 145 -22.49 -6.26 7.37
C MET A 145 -23.43 -7.05 6.47
N SER A 146 -23.41 -6.81 5.16
CA SER A 146 -24.17 -7.60 4.18
C SER A 146 -23.80 -9.09 4.24
N LYS A 147 -22.53 -9.41 4.38
CA LYS A 147 -22.06 -10.80 4.56
C LYS A 147 -22.57 -11.40 5.86
N THR A 148 -22.53 -10.65 6.95
CA THR A 148 -23.03 -11.08 8.26
C THR A 148 -24.52 -11.41 8.19
N PHE A 149 -25.32 -10.62 7.48
CA PHE A 149 -26.74 -10.88 7.27
C PHE A 149 -27.02 -12.05 6.30
N ALA A 150 -26.09 -12.36 5.41
CA ALA A 150 -26.21 -13.52 4.49
C ALA A 150 -25.95 -14.86 5.20
N ASP A 151 -25.20 -14.88 6.30
CA ASP A 151 -25.01 -16.06 7.15
C ASP A 151 -26.13 -16.14 8.18
N PRO A 152 -26.98 -17.22 8.19
CA PRO A 152 -28.13 -17.31 9.10
C PRO A 152 -27.77 -17.19 10.60
N SER A 153 -26.65 -17.77 11.01
CA SER A 153 -26.23 -17.72 12.44
C SER A 153 -25.75 -16.33 12.84
N MET A 154 -24.99 -15.66 11.99
CA MET A 154 -24.52 -14.29 12.21
C MET A 154 -25.65 -13.26 12.06
N ALA A 155 -26.58 -13.47 11.15
CA ALA A 155 -27.74 -12.60 10.96
C ALA A 155 -28.62 -12.56 12.20
N MET A 156 -28.85 -13.69 12.85
CA MET A 156 -29.61 -13.78 14.12
C MET A 156 -28.91 -13.04 15.24
N GLY A 157 -27.59 -13.15 15.37
CA GLY A 157 -26.80 -12.40 16.36
C GLY A 157 -26.86 -10.89 16.14
N ALA A 158 -26.71 -10.43 14.91
CA ALA A 158 -26.79 -9.02 14.54
C ALA A 158 -28.19 -8.44 14.76
N MET A 159 -29.25 -9.17 14.47
CA MET A 159 -30.62 -8.77 14.76
C MET A 159 -30.91 -8.66 16.25
N ALA A 160 -30.40 -9.59 17.05
CA ALA A 160 -30.54 -9.55 18.51
C ALA A 160 -29.87 -8.31 19.10
N ASP A 161 -28.68 -7.97 18.65
CA ASP A 161 -27.95 -6.76 19.07
C ASP A 161 -28.68 -5.47 18.68
N SER A 162 -29.16 -5.39 17.45
CA SER A 162 -29.95 -4.24 16.97
C SER A 162 -31.23 -4.05 17.76
N THR A 163 -31.94 -5.12 18.12
CA THR A 163 -33.15 -5.09 18.93
C THR A 163 -32.84 -4.62 20.36
N SER A 164 -31.74 -5.08 20.96
CA SER A 164 -31.29 -4.64 22.28
C SER A 164 -30.99 -3.14 22.32
N ASP A 165 -30.30 -2.62 21.32
CA ASP A 165 -29.98 -1.19 21.23
C ASP A 165 -31.24 -0.33 21.01
N SER A 166 -32.19 -0.78 20.24
CA SER A 166 -33.46 -0.12 20.01
C SER A 166 -34.28 -0.05 21.33
N MET A 167 -34.30 -1.11 22.12
CA MET A 167 -34.95 -1.16 23.43
C MET A 167 -34.26 -0.22 24.43
N ARG A 168 -32.93 -0.14 24.42
CA ARG A 168 -32.19 0.81 25.28
C ARG A 168 -32.49 2.25 24.92
N MET A 169 -32.57 2.61 23.65
CA MET A 169 -32.93 3.95 23.20
C MET A 169 -34.38 4.33 23.63
N ALA A 170 -35.31 3.41 23.49
CA ALA A 170 -36.70 3.61 23.93
C ALA A 170 -36.79 3.85 25.46
N ALA A 171 -36.03 3.10 26.25
CA ALA A 171 -35.96 3.26 27.70
C ALA A 171 -35.32 4.58 28.13
N GLN A 172 -34.38 5.12 27.37
CA GLN A 172 -33.74 6.42 27.67
C GLN A 172 -34.60 7.64 27.33
N ASN A 173 -35.61 7.50 26.50
CA ASN A 173 -36.50 8.58 26.07
C ASN A 173 -37.76 8.73 26.93
N GLU A 174 -37.94 7.90 27.95
CA GLU A 174 -38.94 8.05 28.99
C GLU A 174 -38.34 8.83 30.19
#